data_7d06bf05d3bf9400ecbf665f9e935c1b
#
_entry.id   7d06bf05d3bf9400ecbf665f9e935c1b
#
_cell.length_a   1.000
_cell.length_b   1.000
_cell.length_c   1.000
_cell.angle_alpha   90.00
_cell.angle_beta   90.00
_cell.angle_gamma   90.00
#
_symmetry.space_group_name_H-M   'P 1'
#
loop_
_entity.id
_entity.type
_entity.pdbx_description
1 polymer ?
#
loop_
_entity_poly.entity_id
_entity_poly.type
_entity_poly.pdbx_seq_one_letter_code
_entity_poly.pdbx_strand_id
1 'polypeptide(L)'
;MGILMGILTVAFFRLQVLRSDTWELRAESNRIRQLPIPAPRGTIHDRNGRVIADNVPGYAITLLPGPPDSIRATLNKMSQYMEISDERIESLLAFLTRYGRQPLVVDSDADFPVVSALQERRTEFPTVYIEMRPRRRYFGGEAAAHVLGYVGEITADELASTDFSQDLYEQGMVVGKAGVEKQYESILQGRRGLKYVEVDARGRIVGDFGAFRVDPGEGGESLHLNIDIELQEWIHRIFPKSLSGAVIALDPEDGGVLALYSNPGYDPNDFVSGISSELWEDLNADNRNPLFNRVVLGLYPPASTWKLAVAGIGLDLGAITPDEKMPVPCTGSYAFGDRSYRCWDPDGHGFNNLAEAIGNSCDVYFYQLGLRIGLDPLLRRSTEMGFSRRCGIDLPQESQGIFPSEREFWERRFGYTPREGEILPLSIGQGPNSQTPLKIAQLYLALARDGTAPTPVLARDLEIEDRWALDLDPDHMEALREGLRKVTAPGGTAHFGTALEHWEVLGKTGTAEHGLSQAGLAEPHAWFAGMAGPFGGSPGIVVVVIVEYGESGSAIAAPIMAKTADYYLRRKHGIPTDSVQTYLDHVQIGPVPTWYQERYPAVIAAMR
;
A
#
# COMPACT_ATOMS: atom_id res chain seq x y z
N MET A 1 20.92 -69.70 -41.15
CA MET A 1 20.25 -69.81 -39.86
C MET A 1 21.18 -69.62 -38.66
N GLY A 2 22.34 -70.35 -38.56
CA GLY A 2 23.29 -70.29 -37.44
C GLY A 2 23.96 -68.94 -37.21
N ILE A 3 24.36 -68.23 -38.28
CA ILE A 3 24.96 -66.89 -38.18
C ILE A 3 23.97 -65.87 -37.64
N LEU A 4 22.70 -65.92 -38.03
CA LEU A 4 21.64 -65.00 -37.56
C LEU A 4 21.35 -65.22 -36.06
N MET A 5 21.32 -66.50 -35.63
CA MET A 5 21.16 -66.84 -34.20
C MET A 5 22.35 -66.35 -33.38
N GLY A 6 23.59 -66.49 -33.92
CA GLY A 6 24.78 -65.95 -33.25
C GLY A 6 24.76 -64.44 -33.05
N ILE A 7 24.35 -63.69 -34.07
CA ILE A 7 24.21 -62.22 -33.99
C ILE A 7 23.13 -61.82 -32.95
N LEU A 8 22.01 -62.54 -32.94
CA LEU A 8 20.93 -62.29 -31.95
C LEU A 8 21.39 -62.59 -30.51
N THR A 9 22.12 -63.72 -30.32
CA THR A 9 22.65 -64.10 -29.00
C THR A 9 23.64 -63.02 -28.48
N VAL A 10 24.56 -62.57 -29.35
CA VAL A 10 25.52 -61.52 -29.00
C VAL A 10 24.82 -60.21 -28.73
N ALA A 11 23.76 -59.83 -29.50
CA ALA A 11 22.98 -58.64 -29.27
C ALA A 11 22.23 -58.73 -27.95
N PHE A 12 21.58 -59.85 -27.62
CA PHE A 12 20.89 -60.05 -26.33
C PHE A 12 21.88 -60.06 -25.16
N PHE A 13 23.03 -60.71 -25.28
CA PHE A 13 24.08 -60.71 -24.26
C PHE A 13 24.57 -59.26 -24.00
N ARG A 14 24.80 -58.50 -25.07
CA ARG A 14 25.19 -57.08 -24.95
C ARG A 14 24.14 -56.21 -24.32
N LEU A 15 22.84 -56.41 -24.58
CA LEU A 15 21.74 -55.66 -24.00
C LEU A 15 21.44 -56.09 -22.56
N GLN A 16 21.40 -57.39 -22.28
CA GLN A 16 20.95 -57.94 -21.00
C GLN A 16 22.04 -58.10 -19.94
N VAL A 17 23.30 -58.19 -20.35
CA VAL A 17 24.44 -58.40 -19.42
C VAL A 17 25.34 -57.15 -19.39
N LEU A 18 25.80 -56.68 -20.55
CA LEU A 18 26.79 -55.58 -20.58
C LEU A 18 26.17 -54.19 -20.45
N ARG A 19 24.86 -54.05 -20.69
CA ARG A 19 24.13 -52.78 -20.56
C ARG A 19 22.93 -52.88 -19.62
N SER A 20 22.85 -53.90 -18.82
CA SER A 20 21.79 -54.14 -17.85
C SER A 20 21.58 -52.92 -16.95
N ASP A 21 22.66 -52.44 -16.33
CA ASP A 21 22.60 -51.30 -15.39
C ASP A 21 22.05 -50.00 -16.03
N THR A 22 22.39 -49.77 -17.32
CA THR A 22 21.88 -48.59 -18.03
C THR A 22 20.40 -48.69 -18.38
N TRP A 23 19.91 -49.89 -18.64
CA TRP A 23 18.49 -50.13 -18.91
C TRP A 23 17.66 -50.23 -17.65
N GLU A 24 18.23 -50.77 -16.57
CA GLU A 24 17.65 -50.79 -15.24
C GLU A 24 17.46 -49.36 -14.70
N LEU A 25 18.51 -48.52 -14.78
CA LEU A 25 18.42 -47.08 -14.43
C LEU A 25 17.38 -46.33 -15.28
N ARG A 26 17.28 -46.65 -16.58
CA ARG A 26 16.25 -46.06 -17.45
C ARG A 26 14.84 -46.57 -17.12
N ALA A 27 14.69 -47.81 -16.77
CA ALA A 27 13.43 -48.41 -16.35
C ALA A 27 12.97 -47.84 -15.01
N GLU A 28 13.89 -47.65 -14.05
CA GLU A 28 13.63 -47.00 -12.78
C GLU A 28 13.27 -45.52 -12.98
N SER A 29 14.02 -44.79 -13.81
CA SER A 29 13.70 -43.37 -14.11
C SER A 29 12.36 -43.16 -14.83
N ASN A 30 11.88 -44.18 -15.56
CA ASN A 30 10.56 -44.16 -16.17
C ASN A 30 9.42 -44.49 -15.18
N ARG A 31 9.72 -45.23 -14.10
CA ARG A 31 8.77 -45.65 -13.06
C ARG A 31 8.63 -44.62 -11.94
N ILE A 32 9.65 -43.81 -11.71
CA ILE A 32 9.69 -42.84 -10.63
C ILE A 32 9.34 -41.44 -11.17
N ARG A 33 8.45 -40.75 -10.50
CA ARG A 33 8.14 -39.34 -10.74
C ARG A 33 8.43 -38.52 -9.51
N GLN A 34 9.03 -37.34 -9.72
CA GLN A 34 9.19 -36.34 -8.71
C GLN A 34 7.92 -35.47 -8.66
N LEU A 35 7.35 -35.35 -7.48
CA LEU A 35 6.25 -34.43 -7.22
C LEU A 35 6.72 -33.34 -6.26
N PRO A 36 6.61 -32.07 -6.62
CA PRO A 36 6.96 -31.00 -5.71
C PRO A 36 6.00 -30.97 -4.52
N ILE A 37 6.52 -30.76 -3.32
CA ILE A 37 5.73 -30.46 -2.12
C ILE A 37 5.79 -28.96 -1.94
N PRO A 38 4.65 -28.23 -2.08
CA PRO A 38 4.63 -26.79 -1.87
C PRO A 38 5.04 -26.46 -0.43
N ALA A 39 5.97 -25.51 -0.27
CA ALA A 39 6.32 -24.99 1.04
C ALA A 39 5.20 -24.09 1.56
N PRO A 40 4.88 -24.11 2.86
CA PRO A 40 4.01 -23.10 3.43
C PRO A 40 4.72 -21.73 3.35
N ARG A 41 3.98 -20.71 2.92
CA ARG A 41 4.49 -19.34 2.83
C ARG A 41 4.63 -18.74 4.23
N GLY A 42 5.63 -17.92 4.48
CA GLY A 42 5.86 -17.26 5.76
C GLY A 42 4.62 -16.50 6.27
N THR A 43 4.37 -16.53 7.57
CA THR A 43 3.27 -15.78 8.19
C THR A 43 3.61 -14.29 8.24
N ILE A 44 2.60 -13.43 8.12
CA ILE A 44 2.77 -11.99 8.30
C ILE A 44 2.05 -11.57 9.58
N HIS A 45 2.76 -10.88 10.44
CA HIS A 45 2.27 -10.40 11.73
C HIS A 45 2.21 -8.88 11.76
N ASP A 46 1.23 -8.34 12.48
CA ASP A 46 1.16 -6.93 12.80
C ASP A 46 2.15 -6.54 13.93
N ARG A 47 2.20 -5.25 14.29
CA ARG A 47 3.07 -4.75 15.35
C ARG A 47 2.81 -5.36 16.73
N ASN A 48 1.61 -5.88 16.97
CA ASN A 48 1.18 -6.48 18.23
C ASN A 48 1.33 -8.01 18.24
N GLY A 49 1.91 -8.60 17.16
CA GLY A 49 2.11 -10.03 16.99
C GLY A 49 0.86 -10.77 16.50
N ARG A 50 -0.20 -10.07 16.07
CA ARG A 50 -1.37 -10.71 15.48
C ARG A 50 -1.06 -11.20 14.08
N VAL A 51 -1.49 -12.39 13.74
CA VAL A 51 -1.38 -12.93 12.39
C VAL A 51 -2.36 -12.20 11.47
N ILE A 52 -1.85 -11.57 10.40
CA ILE A 52 -2.64 -10.85 9.39
C ILE A 52 -2.63 -11.54 8.03
N ALA A 53 -1.66 -12.42 7.78
CA ALA A 53 -1.68 -13.35 6.66
C ALA A 53 -1.05 -14.68 7.05
N ASP A 54 -1.71 -15.81 6.72
CA ASP A 54 -1.28 -17.16 7.07
C ASP A 54 -1.67 -18.16 5.95
N ASN A 55 -1.34 -19.40 6.17
CA ASN A 55 -1.71 -20.51 5.30
C ASN A 55 -2.80 -21.35 5.97
N VAL A 56 -3.88 -21.59 5.25
CA VAL A 56 -4.93 -22.53 5.64
C VAL A 56 -4.86 -23.76 4.73
N PRO A 57 -5.33 -24.93 5.18
CA PRO A 57 -5.44 -26.08 4.30
C PRO A 57 -6.38 -25.80 3.12
N GLY A 58 -5.90 -26.01 1.91
CA GLY A 58 -6.67 -25.99 0.68
C GLY A 58 -6.50 -27.30 -0.09
N TYR A 59 -7.26 -27.51 -1.13
CA TYR A 59 -7.16 -28.68 -1.99
C TYR A 59 -6.82 -28.25 -3.41
N ALA A 60 -5.79 -28.86 -4.00
CA ALA A 60 -5.50 -28.68 -5.41
C ALA A 60 -5.86 -29.94 -6.21
N ILE A 61 -6.44 -29.72 -7.38
CA ILE A 61 -6.75 -30.77 -8.34
C ILE A 61 -5.69 -30.70 -9.45
N THR A 62 -4.92 -31.77 -9.55
CA THR A 62 -3.80 -31.88 -10.49
C THR A 62 -4.03 -33.06 -11.41
N LEU A 63 -3.74 -32.89 -12.71
CA LEU A 63 -3.72 -33.97 -13.68
C LEU A 63 -2.28 -34.45 -13.93
N LEU A 64 -2.07 -35.73 -13.87
CA LEU A 64 -0.82 -36.32 -14.30
C LEU A 64 -0.65 -36.17 -15.83
N PRO A 65 0.58 -35.90 -16.32
CA PRO A 65 0.82 -35.69 -17.73
C PRO A 65 0.50 -36.95 -18.54
N GLY A 66 -0.06 -36.77 -19.72
CA GLY A 66 -0.48 -37.83 -20.62
C GLY A 66 -0.66 -37.33 -22.06
N PRO A 67 -1.14 -38.18 -22.99
CA PRO A 67 -1.46 -37.73 -24.33
C PRO A 67 -2.47 -36.59 -24.34
N PRO A 68 -2.29 -35.55 -25.17
CA PRO A 68 -3.16 -34.34 -25.17
C PRO A 68 -4.66 -34.67 -25.33
N ASP A 69 -5.02 -35.63 -26.18
CA ASP A 69 -6.41 -36.06 -26.38
C ASP A 69 -7.03 -36.68 -25.13
N SER A 70 -6.22 -37.47 -24.37
CA SER A 70 -6.66 -38.08 -23.12
C SER A 70 -6.85 -37.03 -22.02
N ILE A 71 -5.94 -36.04 -21.95
CA ILE A 71 -6.05 -34.90 -21.02
C ILE A 71 -7.29 -34.09 -21.33
N ARG A 72 -7.53 -33.71 -22.59
CA ARG A 72 -8.74 -33.00 -23.03
C ARG A 72 -10.01 -33.76 -22.67
N ALA A 73 -10.06 -35.08 -22.92
CA ALA A 73 -11.22 -35.89 -22.57
C ALA A 73 -11.47 -35.92 -21.05
N THR A 74 -10.40 -35.96 -20.25
CA THR A 74 -10.50 -35.92 -18.78
C THR A 74 -11.01 -34.55 -18.31
N LEU A 75 -10.46 -33.45 -18.83
CA LEU A 75 -10.91 -32.08 -18.50
C LEU A 75 -12.38 -31.85 -18.85
N ASN A 76 -12.81 -32.27 -20.05
CA ASN A 76 -14.21 -32.20 -20.48
C ASN A 76 -15.14 -33.05 -19.59
N LYS A 77 -14.66 -34.13 -19.03
CA LYS A 77 -15.42 -34.94 -18.07
C LYS A 77 -15.50 -34.27 -16.70
N MET A 78 -14.40 -33.62 -16.28
CA MET A 78 -14.34 -32.88 -15.02
C MET A 78 -15.22 -31.63 -15.03
N SER A 79 -15.45 -31.02 -16.19
CA SER A 79 -16.34 -29.84 -16.31
C SER A 79 -17.80 -30.11 -15.95
N GLN A 80 -18.19 -31.38 -15.73
CA GLN A 80 -19.50 -31.74 -15.16
C GLN A 80 -19.60 -31.51 -13.64
N TYR A 81 -18.46 -31.36 -12.97
CA TYR A 81 -18.36 -31.26 -11.51
C TYR A 81 -17.75 -29.93 -11.05
N MET A 82 -17.07 -29.21 -11.93
CA MET A 82 -16.42 -27.93 -11.68
C MET A 82 -16.42 -27.06 -12.93
N GLU A 83 -16.42 -25.76 -12.77
CA GLU A 83 -16.31 -24.83 -13.89
C GLU A 83 -14.87 -24.84 -14.45
N ILE A 84 -14.70 -25.25 -15.71
CA ILE A 84 -13.45 -25.16 -16.45
C ILE A 84 -13.76 -24.51 -17.79
N SER A 85 -13.27 -23.28 -18.01
CA SER A 85 -13.48 -22.58 -19.28
C SER A 85 -12.70 -23.26 -20.43
N ASP A 86 -13.18 -23.13 -21.64
CA ASP A 86 -12.49 -23.63 -22.83
C ASP A 86 -11.09 -22.99 -22.97
N GLU A 87 -10.93 -21.71 -22.60
CA GLU A 87 -9.63 -21.03 -22.57
C GLU A 87 -8.67 -21.66 -21.58
N ARG A 88 -9.17 -22.07 -20.40
CA ARG A 88 -8.36 -22.80 -19.41
C ARG A 88 -7.91 -24.15 -19.93
N ILE A 89 -8.78 -24.88 -20.60
CA ILE A 89 -8.45 -26.17 -21.25
C ILE A 89 -7.34 -25.98 -22.28
N GLU A 90 -7.46 -25.00 -23.16
CA GLU A 90 -6.43 -24.73 -24.19
C GLU A 90 -5.11 -24.28 -23.57
N SER A 91 -5.14 -23.48 -22.53
CA SER A 91 -3.96 -23.05 -21.77
C SER A 91 -3.23 -24.24 -21.15
N LEU A 92 -3.95 -25.18 -20.51
CA LEU A 92 -3.38 -26.40 -19.94
C LEU A 92 -2.78 -27.32 -20.99
N LEU A 93 -3.39 -27.43 -22.17
CA LEU A 93 -2.88 -28.23 -23.28
C LEU A 93 -1.65 -27.59 -23.93
N ALA A 94 -1.61 -26.27 -24.05
CA ALA A 94 -0.44 -25.53 -24.50
C ALA A 94 0.74 -25.72 -23.53
N PHE A 95 0.48 -25.67 -22.22
CA PHE A 95 1.46 -25.98 -21.19
C PHE A 95 2.03 -27.38 -21.35
N LEU A 96 1.16 -28.38 -21.51
CA LEU A 96 1.57 -29.76 -21.72
C LEU A 96 2.49 -29.92 -22.95
N THR A 97 2.17 -29.21 -24.03
CA THR A 97 2.98 -29.22 -25.26
C THR A 97 4.38 -28.67 -25.05
N ARG A 98 4.50 -27.63 -24.21
CA ARG A 98 5.77 -26.95 -23.92
C ARG A 98 6.62 -27.67 -22.89
N TYR A 99 6.00 -28.22 -21.84
CA TYR A 99 6.69 -28.77 -20.65
C TYR A 99 6.46 -30.26 -20.43
N GLY A 100 5.71 -30.93 -21.26
CA GLY A 100 5.48 -32.37 -21.56
C GLY A 100 5.43 -33.41 -20.44
N ARG A 101 6.09 -33.20 -19.32
CA ARG A 101 6.25 -34.20 -18.23
C ARG A 101 5.85 -33.67 -16.84
N GLN A 102 5.45 -32.43 -16.75
CA GLN A 102 5.03 -31.85 -15.45
C GLN A 102 3.54 -32.08 -15.19
N PRO A 103 3.13 -32.28 -13.94
CA PRO A 103 1.72 -32.33 -13.58
C PRO A 103 1.02 -31.01 -13.91
N LEU A 104 -0.23 -31.09 -14.36
CA LEU A 104 -1.07 -29.94 -14.71
C LEU A 104 -1.94 -29.56 -13.52
N VAL A 105 -1.77 -28.40 -12.95
CA VAL A 105 -2.67 -27.88 -11.92
C VAL A 105 -3.92 -27.37 -12.62
N VAL A 106 -5.04 -28.08 -12.46
CA VAL A 106 -6.34 -27.70 -13.03
C VAL A 106 -6.98 -26.63 -12.18
N ASP A 107 -6.97 -26.86 -10.87
CA ASP A 107 -7.49 -25.95 -9.85
C ASP A 107 -6.55 -25.99 -8.64
N SER A 108 -6.08 -24.82 -8.23
CA SER A 108 -5.14 -24.70 -7.10
C SER A 108 -5.85 -24.56 -5.75
N ASP A 109 -7.18 -24.35 -5.74
CA ASP A 109 -8.00 -24.13 -4.54
C ASP A 109 -9.43 -24.69 -4.71
N ALA A 110 -9.51 -25.96 -5.00
CA ALA A 110 -10.78 -26.61 -5.27
C ALA A 110 -11.68 -26.67 -4.03
N ASP A 111 -12.96 -26.37 -4.23
CA ASP A 111 -13.98 -26.49 -3.21
C ASP A 111 -14.15 -27.92 -2.73
N PHE A 112 -14.39 -28.11 -1.44
CA PHE A 112 -14.58 -29.43 -0.83
C PHE A 112 -15.68 -30.29 -1.50
N PRO A 113 -16.84 -29.75 -1.94
CA PRO A 113 -17.83 -30.53 -2.70
C PRO A 113 -17.27 -31.11 -4.01
N VAL A 114 -16.46 -30.33 -4.76
CA VAL A 114 -15.82 -30.77 -6.00
C VAL A 114 -14.81 -31.88 -5.71
N VAL A 115 -13.96 -31.65 -4.69
CA VAL A 115 -12.99 -32.63 -4.22
C VAL A 115 -13.68 -33.96 -3.84
N SER A 116 -14.77 -33.89 -3.06
CA SER A 116 -15.53 -35.06 -2.66
C SER A 116 -16.13 -35.79 -3.86
N ALA A 117 -16.71 -35.06 -4.82
CA ALA A 117 -17.32 -35.62 -6.01
C ALA A 117 -16.30 -36.37 -6.90
N LEU A 118 -15.12 -35.83 -7.07
CA LEU A 118 -14.04 -36.44 -7.85
C LEU A 118 -13.43 -37.63 -7.10
N GLN A 119 -13.29 -37.55 -5.78
CA GLN A 119 -12.70 -38.60 -4.96
C GLN A 119 -13.65 -39.85 -4.89
N GLU A 120 -14.96 -39.66 -4.79
CA GLU A 120 -15.94 -40.74 -4.87
C GLU A 120 -15.86 -41.48 -6.21
N ARG A 121 -15.48 -40.77 -7.29
CA ARG A 121 -15.39 -41.29 -8.65
C ARG A 121 -13.94 -41.52 -9.09
N ARG A 122 -13.05 -41.80 -8.17
CA ARG A 122 -11.62 -41.98 -8.42
C ARG A 122 -11.31 -43.00 -9.54
N THR A 123 -12.13 -44.03 -9.67
CA THR A 123 -11.98 -45.02 -10.73
C THR A 123 -12.25 -44.46 -12.13
N GLU A 124 -13.06 -43.42 -12.23
CA GLU A 124 -13.36 -42.72 -13.49
C GLU A 124 -12.32 -41.67 -13.85
N PHE A 125 -11.58 -41.19 -12.87
CA PHE A 125 -10.54 -40.15 -12.99
C PHE A 125 -9.15 -40.66 -12.54
N PRO A 126 -8.60 -41.71 -13.18
CA PRO A 126 -7.38 -42.36 -12.68
C PRO A 126 -6.12 -41.51 -12.78
N THR A 127 -6.15 -40.43 -13.58
CA THR A 127 -5.04 -39.48 -13.75
C THR A 127 -5.21 -38.22 -12.92
N VAL A 128 -6.36 -38.06 -12.24
CA VAL A 128 -6.62 -36.93 -11.34
C VAL A 128 -6.00 -37.22 -9.98
N TYR A 129 -5.19 -36.31 -9.53
CA TYR A 129 -4.55 -36.33 -8.21
C TYR A 129 -5.03 -35.14 -7.40
N ILE A 130 -5.58 -35.41 -6.21
CA ILE A 130 -6.03 -34.39 -5.27
C ILE A 130 -5.02 -34.34 -4.15
N GLU A 131 -4.47 -33.18 -3.90
CA GLU A 131 -3.50 -32.96 -2.84
C GLU A 131 -3.91 -31.81 -1.95
N MET A 132 -3.56 -31.91 -0.68
CA MET A 132 -3.69 -30.80 0.25
C MET A 132 -2.51 -29.86 0.04
N ARG A 133 -2.78 -28.59 -0.24
CA ARG A 133 -1.80 -27.53 -0.40
C ARG A 133 -2.07 -26.39 0.57
N PRO A 134 -1.02 -25.73 1.08
CA PRO A 134 -1.20 -24.50 1.84
C PRO A 134 -1.82 -23.43 0.92
N ARG A 135 -2.95 -22.84 1.36
CA ARG A 135 -3.63 -21.73 0.70
C ARG A 135 -3.44 -20.47 1.51
N ARG A 136 -3.05 -19.37 0.87
CA ARG A 136 -2.88 -18.08 1.53
C ARG A 136 -4.22 -17.52 2.00
N ARG A 137 -4.27 -16.95 3.21
CA ARG A 137 -5.43 -16.28 3.77
C ARG A 137 -5.05 -14.98 4.44
N TYR A 138 -5.79 -13.92 4.12
CA TYR A 138 -5.63 -12.58 4.64
C TYR A 138 -6.77 -12.27 5.61
N PHE A 139 -6.43 -11.93 6.86
CA PHE A 139 -7.42 -11.70 7.91
C PHE A 139 -7.91 -10.26 7.97
N GLY A 140 -7.17 -9.30 7.40
CA GLY A 140 -7.55 -7.88 7.35
C GLY A 140 -8.53 -7.50 6.24
N GLY A 141 -8.85 -8.41 5.30
CA GLY A 141 -9.75 -8.16 4.18
C GLY A 141 -9.40 -6.86 3.42
N GLU A 142 -10.43 -6.13 2.97
CA GLU A 142 -10.27 -4.86 2.25
C GLU A 142 -9.45 -3.81 3.01
N ALA A 143 -9.50 -3.82 4.35
CA ALA A 143 -8.80 -2.83 5.16
C ALA A 143 -7.27 -2.89 4.96
N ALA A 144 -6.70 -4.09 4.77
CA ALA A 144 -5.27 -4.31 4.64
C ALA A 144 -4.78 -4.56 3.19
N ALA A 145 -5.68 -4.48 2.20
CA ALA A 145 -5.42 -4.85 0.82
C ALA A 145 -4.16 -4.21 0.22
N HIS A 146 -4.06 -2.88 0.32
CA HIS A 146 -2.96 -2.13 -0.28
C HIS A 146 -1.62 -2.24 0.47
N VAL A 147 -1.66 -2.68 1.73
CA VAL A 147 -0.46 -3.01 2.52
C VAL A 147 0.03 -4.39 2.15
N LEU A 148 -0.83 -5.40 2.37
CA LEU A 148 -0.46 -6.80 2.18
C LEU A 148 -0.26 -7.13 0.70
N GLY A 149 -1.09 -6.57 -0.17
CA GLY A 149 -1.19 -7.03 -1.54
C GLY A 149 -1.86 -8.40 -1.60
N TYR A 150 -1.51 -9.18 -2.59
CA TYR A 150 -2.06 -10.53 -2.79
C TYR A 150 -1.05 -11.44 -3.48
N VAL A 151 -1.30 -12.73 -3.41
CA VAL A 151 -0.55 -13.75 -4.14
C VAL A 151 -1.36 -14.25 -5.35
N GLY A 152 -0.66 -14.73 -6.36
CA GLY A 152 -1.26 -15.34 -7.53
C GLY A 152 -0.28 -16.22 -8.28
N GLU A 153 -0.76 -17.02 -9.24
CA GLU A 153 0.08 -17.88 -10.05
C GLU A 153 1.12 -17.06 -10.84
N ILE A 154 2.38 -17.52 -10.87
CA ILE A 154 3.44 -16.88 -11.65
C ILE A 154 3.12 -16.95 -13.15
N THR A 155 3.20 -15.82 -13.84
CA THR A 155 2.99 -15.74 -15.29
C THR A 155 4.25 -16.14 -16.05
N ALA A 156 4.10 -16.47 -17.33
CA ALA A 156 5.23 -16.78 -18.20
C ALA A 156 6.21 -15.61 -18.38
N ASP A 157 5.69 -14.37 -18.36
CA ASP A 157 6.49 -13.14 -18.48
C ASP A 157 7.28 -12.88 -17.21
N GLU A 158 6.66 -13.07 -16.03
CA GLU A 158 7.35 -12.96 -14.74
C GLU A 158 8.46 -14.00 -14.62
N LEU A 159 8.20 -15.26 -15.01
CA LEU A 159 9.20 -16.32 -14.99
C LEU A 159 10.36 -16.06 -15.95
N ALA A 160 10.14 -15.30 -17.01
CA ALA A 160 11.18 -14.89 -17.95
C ALA A 160 11.96 -13.65 -17.49
N SER A 161 11.48 -12.93 -16.45
CA SER A 161 12.12 -11.75 -15.90
C SER A 161 13.33 -12.12 -15.02
N THR A 162 14.15 -11.12 -14.71
CA THR A 162 15.29 -11.29 -13.79
C THR A 162 14.90 -11.38 -12.32
N ASP A 163 13.65 -11.03 -12.00
CA ASP A 163 13.16 -10.99 -10.62
C ASP A 163 12.94 -12.39 -10.04
N PHE A 164 12.71 -13.38 -10.93
CA PHE A 164 12.47 -14.77 -10.55
C PHE A 164 13.55 -15.69 -11.12
N SER A 165 14.35 -16.27 -10.23
CA SER A 165 15.36 -17.28 -10.63
C SER A 165 14.67 -18.56 -11.11
N GLN A 166 14.97 -19.01 -12.32
CA GLN A 166 14.45 -20.26 -12.89
C GLN A 166 14.86 -21.52 -12.11
N ASP A 167 15.86 -21.42 -11.23
CA ASP A 167 16.26 -22.52 -10.35
C ASP A 167 15.30 -22.65 -9.14
N LEU A 168 14.63 -21.58 -8.76
CA LEU A 168 13.73 -21.53 -7.60
C LEU A 168 12.25 -21.52 -7.97
N TYR A 169 11.90 -20.94 -9.13
CA TYR A 169 10.53 -20.72 -9.57
C TYR A 169 10.19 -21.54 -10.81
N GLU A 170 8.99 -22.06 -10.82
CA GLU A 170 8.41 -22.81 -11.94
C GLU A 170 6.97 -22.34 -12.17
N GLN A 171 6.47 -22.62 -13.37
CA GLN A 171 5.07 -22.34 -13.71
C GLN A 171 4.12 -23.13 -12.77
N GLY A 172 3.02 -22.49 -12.37
CA GLY A 172 2.07 -23.03 -11.40
C GLY A 172 2.44 -22.75 -9.94
N MET A 173 3.59 -22.11 -9.68
CA MET A 173 3.89 -21.60 -8.34
C MET A 173 3.12 -20.32 -8.06
N VAL A 174 2.78 -20.13 -6.80
CA VAL A 174 2.11 -18.92 -6.30
C VAL A 174 3.16 -17.96 -5.76
N VAL A 175 3.14 -16.71 -6.24
CA VAL A 175 4.09 -15.64 -5.89
C VAL A 175 3.36 -14.36 -5.49
N GLY A 176 4.03 -13.49 -4.77
CA GLY A 176 3.50 -12.16 -4.43
C GLY A 176 3.35 -11.26 -5.65
N LYS A 177 2.16 -10.69 -5.84
CA LYS A 177 1.82 -9.83 -7.00
C LYS A 177 1.87 -8.35 -6.68
N ALA A 178 1.57 -7.99 -5.44
CA ALA A 178 1.49 -6.61 -4.98
C ALA A 178 1.86 -6.51 -3.50
N GLY A 179 2.01 -5.29 -3.00
CA GLY A 179 2.19 -5.00 -1.58
C GLY A 179 3.41 -5.69 -0.96
N VAL A 180 3.29 -5.95 0.33
CA VAL A 180 4.30 -6.65 1.14
C VAL A 180 4.58 -8.06 0.63
N GLU A 181 3.55 -8.76 0.12
CA GLU A 181 3.70 -10.09 -0.47
C GLU A 181 4.72 -10.09 -1.62
N LYS A 182 4.69 -9.07 -2.47
CA LYS A 182 5.66 -8.94 -3.57
C LYS A 182 7.01 -8.42 -3.09
N GLN A 183 7.01 -7.43 -2.21
CA GLN A 183 8.24 -6.80 -1.72
C GLN A 183 9.15 -7.80 -1.00
N TYR A 184 8.54 -8.70 -0.23
CA TYR A 184 9.23 -9.68 0.61
C TYR A 184 9.08 -11.11 0.08
N GLU A 185 8.86 -11.27 -1.23
CA GLU A 185 8.73 -12.58 -1.89
C GLU A 185 9.84 -13.55 -1.51
N SER A 186 11.10 -13.11 -1.56
CA SER A 186 12.27 -13.97 -1.28
C SER A 186 12.33 -14.48 0.17
N ILE A 187 11.73 -13.76 1.12
CA ILE A 187 11.66 -14.15 2.53
C ILE A 187 10.44 -15.05 2.77
N LEU A 188 9.30 -14.65 2.19
CA LEU A 188 8.02 -15.30 2.43
C LEU A 188 7.86 -16.64 1.69
N GLN A 189 8.51 -16.84 0.53
CA GLN A 189 8.23 -17.97 -0.37
C GLN A 189 8.60 -19.34 0.19
N GLY A 190 9.68 -19.46 0.95
CA GLY A 190 10.19 -20.76 1.39
C GLY A 190 10.79 -21.61 0.27
N ARG A 191 11.33 -22.77 0.63
CA ARG A 191 11.92 -23.73 -0.30
C ARG A 191 11.04 -24.99 -0.40
N ARG A 192 10.51 -25.24 -1.60
CA ARG A 192 9.68 -26.42 -1.85
C ARG A 192 10.42 -27.73 -1.53
N GLY A 193 9.65 -28.70 -1.11
CA GLY A 193 10.10 -30.08 -0.93
C GLY A 193 9.90 -30.93 -2.18
N LEU A 194 10.34 -32.17 -2.10
CA LEU A 194 10.21 -33.18 -3.17
C LEU A 194 9.79 -34.51 -2.57
N LYS A 195 8.79 -35.16 -3.18
CA LYS A 195 8.48 -36.57 -2.94
C LYS A 195 8.56 -37.36 -4.23
N TYR A 196 8.83 -38.63 -4.09
CA TYR A 196 8.96 -39.57 -5.21
C TYR A 196 7.77 -40.53 -5.19
N VAL A 197 7.09 -40.64 -6.31
CA VAL A 197 5.99 -41.59 -6.50
C VAL A 197 6.30 -42.56 -7.60
N GLU A 198 5.79 -43.79 -7.43
CA GLU A 198 5.86 -44.84 -8.46
C GLU A 198 4.66 -44.69 -9.40
N VAL A 199 4.95 -44.73 -10.71
CA VAL A 199 3.91 -44.68 -11.75
C VAL A 199 3.96 -45.93 -12.63
N ASP A 200 2.81 -46.41 -13.08
CA ASP A 200 2.71 -47.51 -14.04
C ASP A 200 3.02 -47.05 -15.48
N ALA A 201 3.00 -47.96 -16.44
CA ALA A 201 3.25 -47.68 -17.86
C ALA A 201 2.23 -46.72 -18.50
N ARG A 202 1.10 -46.44 -17.81
CA ARG A 202 0.07 -45.49 -18.21
C ARG A 202 0.17 -44.17 -17.44
N GLY A 203 1.22 -43.98 -16.61
CA GLY A 203 1.43 -42.79 -15.81
C GLY A 203 0.57 -42.69 -14.57
N ARG A 204 -0.12 -43.77 -14.14
CA ARG A 204 -0.94 -43.76 -12.92
C ARG A 204 -0.07 -44.01 -11.70
N ILE A 205 -0.29 -43.23 -10.62
CA ILE A 205 0.40 -43.44 -9.34
C ILE A 205 -0.07 -44.79 -8.77
N VAL A 206 0.88 -45.69 -8.54
CA VAL A 206 0.65 -47.01 -7.95
C VAL A 206 1.10 -47.10 -6.50
N GLY A 207 1.92 -46.16 -6.05
CA GLY A 207 2.36 -46.07 -4.66
C GLY A 207 3.39 -44.97 -4.43
N ASP A 208 3.72 -44.77 -3.16
CA ASP A 208 4.83 -43.92 -2.77
C ASP A 208 6.14 -44.72 -2.93
N PHE A 209 7.12 -44.13 -3.57
CA PHE A 209 8.42 -44.78 -3.73
C PHE A 209 9.27 -44.57 -2.45
N GLY A 210 9.06 -45.44 -1.46
CA GLY A 210 9.67 -45.33 -0.13
C GLY A 210 11.21 -45.54 -0.08
N ALA A 211 11.86 -45.85 -1.21
CA ALA A 211 13.31 -45.99 -1.27
C ALA A 211 14.08 -44.67 -1.25
N PHE A 212 13.42 -43.55 -1.62
CA PHE A 212 14.00 -42.21 -1.54
C PHE A 212 13.44 -41.45 -0.34
N ARG A 213 14.33 -40.69 0.32
CA ARG A 213 13.95 -39.83 1.45
C ARG A 213 13.08 -38.69 0.92
N VAL A 214 11.91 -38.51 1.49
CA VAL A 214 11.07 -37.31 1.24
C VAL A 214 11.84 -36.10 1.72
N ASP A 215 12.05 -35.08 0.88
CA ASP A 215 12.48 -33.76 1.28
C ASP A 215 11.22 -32.92 1.59
N PRO A 216 10.95 -32.59 2.86
CA PRO A 216 9.73 -31.84 3.20
C PRO A 216 9.77 -30.39 2.72
N GLY A 217 10.93 -29.89 2.27
CA GLY A 217 11.15 -28.46 2.01
C GLY A 217 11.32 -27.66 3.30
N GLU A 218 11.31 -26.35 3.15
CA GLU A 218 11.41 -25.39 4.25
C GLU A 218 10.35 -24.30 4.07
N GLY A 219 9.56 -24.05 5.11
CA GLY A 219 8.59 -22.96 5.11
C GLY A 219 9.28 -21.59 4.97
N GLY A 220 8.56 -20.61 4.42
CA GLY A 220 9.04 -19.24 4.39
C GLY A 220 9.18 -18.63 5.79
N GLU A 221 10.04 -17.63 5.92
CA GLU A 221 10.24 -16.93 7.19
C GLU A 221 9.06 -16.01 7.52
N SER A 222 8.78 -15.85 8.80
CA SER A 222 7.72 -14.93 9.26
C SER A 222 8.18 -13.48 9.14
N LEU A 223 7.27 -12.60 8.73
CA LEU A 223 7.50 -11.17 8.60
C LEU A 223 6.69 -10.40 9.65
N HIS A 224 7.34 -9.50 10.36
CA HIS A 224 6.70 -8.61 11.34
C HIS A 224 6.61 -7.19 10.80
N LEU A 225 5.39 -6.63 10.78
CA LEU A 225 5.14 -5.28 10.29
C LEU A 225 4.92 -4.30 11.44
N ASN A 226 5.15 -3.01 11.15
CA ASN A 226 4.78 -1.90 12.03
C ASN A 226 3.27 -1.59 12.00
N ILE A 227 2.54 -2.15 11.04
CA ILE A 227 1.09 -1.99 10.89
C ILE A 227 0.36 -2.44 12.17
N ASP A 228 -0.56 -1.61 12.64
CA ASP A 228 -1.57 -1.97 13.63
C ASP A 228 -2.87 -2.32 12.92
N ILE A 229 -3.19 -3.61 12.85
CA ILE A 229 -4.35 -4.07 12.08
C ILE A 229 -5.67 -3.54 12.64
N GLU A 230 -5.80 -3.35 13.96
CA GLU A 230 -7.01 -2.79 14.55
C GLU A 230 -7.20 -1.31 14.17
N LEU A 231 -6.09 -0.55 14.08
CA LEU A 231 -6.11 0.82 13.58
C LEU A 231 -6.51 0.85 12.09
N GLN A 232 -5.96 -0.06 11.30
CA GLN A 232 -6.28 -0.20 9.88
C GLN A 232 -7.77 -0.49 9.65
N GLU A 233 -8.33 -1.44 10.41
CA GLU A 233 -9.75 -1.78 10.39
C GLU A 233 -10.63 -0.64 10.92
N TRP A 234 -10.15 0.10 11.92
CA TRP A 234 -10.85 1.28 12.41
C TRP A 234 -10.95 2.36 11.33
N ILE A 235 -9.84 2.68 10.66
CA ILE A 235 -9.84 3.64 9.55
C ILE A 235 -10.81 3.18 8.45
N HIS A 236 -10.78 1.90 8.08
CA HIS A 236 -11.72 1.34 7.10
C HIS A 236 -13.18 1.55 7.51
N ARG A 237 -13.52 1.45 8.80
CA ARG A 237 -14.89 1.66 9.29
C ARG A 237 -15.33 3.12 9.27
N ILE A 238 -14.44 4.06 9.60
CA ILE A 238 -14.79 5.48 9.71
C ILE A 238 -14.67 6.24 8.40
N PHE A 239 -13.93 5.72 7.42
CA PHE A 239 -13.78 6.37 6.13
C PHE A 239 -15.08 6.27 5.31
N PRO A 240 -15.58 7.39 4.72
CA PRO A 240 -16.81 7.38 3.92
C PRO A 240 -16.71 6.47 2.70
N LYS A 241 -17.54 5.44 2.62
CA LYS A 241 -17.48 4.42 1.57
C LYS A 241 -17.81 4.93 0.16
N SER A 242 -18.56 6.02 0.07
CA SER A 242 -18.93 6.66 -1.21
C SER A 242 -17.82 7.51 -1.81
N LEU A 243 -16.77 7.84 -1.03
CA LEU A 243 -15.68 8.73 -1.43
C LEU A 243 -14.39 7.94 -1.64
N SER A 244 -13.55 8.44 -2.54
CA SER A 244 -12.19 7.93 -2.71
C SER A 244 -11.21 8.75 -1.87
N GLY A 245 -10.11 8.12 -1.43
CA GLY A 245 -9.08 8.83 -0.69
C GLY A 245 -8.10 7.92 0.00
N ALA A 246 -7.30 8.48 0.89
CA ALA A 246 -6.26 7.76 1.59
C ALA A 246 -6.02 8.27 3.00
N VAL A 247 -5.56 7.38 3.87
CA VAL A 247 -5.07 7.70 5.22
C VAL A 247 -3.73 7.01 5.42
N ILE A 248 -2.73 7.76 5.86
CA ILE A 248 -1.44 7.24 6.31
C ILE A 248 -1.20 7.67 7.75
N ALA A 249 -0.84 6.73 8.61
CA ALA A 249 -0.46 6.98 9.99
C ALA A 249 0.96 6.48 10.27
N LEU A 250 1.79 7.32 10.88
CA LEU A 250 3.19 7.05 11.19
C LEU A 250 3.46 7.19 12.69
N ASP A 251 4.35 6.35 13.21
CA ASP A 251 4.89 6.50 14.56
C ASP A 251 6.02 7.54 14.52
N PRO A 252 5.93 8.67 15.25
CA PRO A 252 6.98 9.67 15.25
C PRO A 252 8.26 9.23 15.97
N GLU A 253 8.23 8.16 16.74
CA GLU A 253 9.40 7.66 17.46
C GLU A 253 10.38 6.98 16.51
N ASP A 254 9.87 6.11 15.63
CA ASP A 254 10.68 5.25 14.77
C ASP A 254 10.37 5.35 13.27
N GLY A 255 9.42 6.18 12.85
CA GLY A 255 9.00 6.27 11.44
C GLY A 255 8.20 5.07 10.93
N GLY A 256 7.85 4.13 11.82
CA GLY A 256 7.05 2.95 11.47
C GLY A 256 5.66 3.30 10.94
N VAL A 257 5.24 2.62 9.89
CA VAL A 257 3.92 2.80 9.28
C VAL A 257 2.87 2.06 10.11
N LEU A 258 2.10 2.80 10.91
CA LEU A 258 1.03 2.27 11.76
C LEU A 258 -0.21 1.87 10.97
N ALA A 259 -0.54 2.62 9.93
CA ALA A 259 -1.62 2.33 9.01
C ALA A 259 -1.35 2.94 7.63
N LEU A 260 -1.74 2.23 6.58
CA LEU A 260 -1.69 2.64 5.18
C LEU A 260 -3.00 2.21 4.53
N TYR A 261 -3.94 3.12 4.39
CA TYR A 261 -5.28 2.84 3.90
C TYR A 261 -5.60 3.63 2.62
N SER A 262 -6.11 2.94 1.60
CA SER A 262 -6.59 3.54 0.35
C SER A 262 -8.00 3.06 0.08
N ASN A 263 -8.94 3.99 -0.17
CA ASN A 263 -10.35 3.72 -0.44
C ASN A 263 -10.74 4.15 -1.87
N PRO A 264 -11.53 3.35 -2.61
CA PRO A 264 -11.94 1.99 -2.26
C PRO A 264 -10.77 1.00 -2.28
N GLY A 265 -10.96 -0.12 -1.58
CA GLY A 265 -10.06 -1.27 -1.58
C GLY A 265 -10.65 -2.45 -2.34
N TYR A 266 -10.03 -3.60 -2.17
CA TYR A 266 -10.45 -4.91 -2.69
C TYR A 266 -10.17 -5.98 -1.62
N ASP A 267 -10.80 -7.16 -1.69
CA ASP A 267 -10.41 -8.26 -0.79
C ASP A 267 -9.26 -9.05 -1.41
N PRO A 268 -8.06 -9.11 -0.77
CA PRO A 268 -6.94 -9.90 -1.27
C PRO A 268 -7.24 -11.39 -1.41
N ASN A 269 -8.19 -11.90 -0.65
CA ASN A 269 -8.59 -13.31 -0.69
C ASN A 269 -9.22 -13.71 -2.04
N ASP A 270 -9.84 -12.76 -2.75
CA ASP A 270 -10.44 -13.00 -4.07
C ASP A 270 -9.40 -13.33 -5.17
N PHE A 271 -8.13 -13.05 -4.91
CA PHE A 271 -7.03 -13.26 -5.86
C PHE A 271 -6.26 -14.56 -5.63
N VAL A 272 -6.37 -15.16 -4.44
CA VAL A 272 -5.52 -16.29 -4.00
C VAL A 272 -5.64 -17.50 -4.91
N SER A 273 -6.83 -17.78 -5.40
CA SER A 273 -7.12 -18.96 -6.25
C SER A 273 -7.36 -18.59 -7.71
N GLY A 274 -7.08 -17.34 -8.07
CA GLY A 274 -7.44 -16.75 -9.35
C GLY A 274 -8.75 -15.96 -9.23
N ILE A 275 -8.73 -14.73 -9.72
CA ILE A 275 -9.90 -13.86 -9.72
C ILE A 275 -10.87 -14.27 -10.84
N SER A 276 -12.18 -14.25 -10.57
CA SER A 276 -13.19 -14.48 -11.60
C SER A 276 -13.17 -13.34 -12.65
N SER A 277 -13.50 -13.65 -13.90
CA SER A 277 -13.56 -12.65 -14.97
C SER A 277 -14.55 -11.54 -14.65
N GLU A 278 -15.71 -11.88 -14.05
CA GLU A 278 -16.74 -10.93 -13.64
C GLU A 278 -16.19 -9.93 -12.60
N LEU A 279 -15.60 -10.42 -11.51
CA LEU A 279 -15.03 -9.56 -10.47
C LEU A 279 -13.86 -8.71 -11.00
N TRP A 280 -13.04 -9.28 -11.90
CA TRP A 280 -11.95 -8.54 -12.55
C TRP A 280 -12.48 -7.40 -13.42
N GLU A 281 -13.55 -7.65 -14.19
CA GLU A 281 -14.22 -6.62 -14.99
C GLU A 281 -14.83 -5.54 -14.10
N ASP A 282 -15.51 -5.91 -13.01
CA ASP A 282 -16.09 -4.97 -12.05
C ASP A 282 -15.03 -4.06 -11.40
N LEU A 283 -13.91 -4.63 -10.94
CA LEU A 283 -12.81 -3.86 -10.35
C LEU A 283 -12.16 -2.89 -11.34
N ASN A 284 -12.06 -3.28 -12.62
CA ASN A 284 -11.50 -2.40 -13.66
C ASN A 284 -12.51 -1.38 -14.19
N ALA A 285 -13.81 -1.66 -14.11
CA ALA A 285 -14.87 -0.75 -14.52
C ALA A 285 -15.19 0.31 -13.46
N ASP A 286 -14.82 0.08 -12.19
CA ASP A 286 -15.03 1.07 -11.12
C ASP A 286 -14.09 2.28 -11.34
N ASN A 287 -14.69 3.41 -11.72
CA ASN A 287 -13.98 4.68 -11.94
C ASN A 287 -13.23 5.20 -10.69
N ARG A 288 -13.51 4.64 -9.52
CA ARG A 288 -12.79 4.95 -8.28
C ARG A 288 -11.48 4.18 -8.13
N ASN A 289 -11.15 3.26 -9.08
CA ASN A 289 -9.90 2.53 -9.16
C ASN A 289 -9.52 1.80 -7.85
N PRO A 290 -10.23 0.72 -7.46
CA PRO A 290 -9.99 0.00 -6.19
C PRO A 290 -8.58 -0.59 -6.05
N LEU A 291 -7.94 -0.94 -7.15
CA LEU A 291 -6.57 -1.50 -7.17
C LEU A 291 -5.47 -0.45 -7.00
N PHE A 292 -5.82 0.84 -7.06
CA PHE A 292 -4.85 1.93 -7.01
C PHE A 292 -4.50 2.34 -5.58
N ASN A 293 -3.25 2.14 -5.17
CA ASN A 293 -2.75 2.56 -3.85
C ASN A 293 -2.51 4.08 -3.81
N ARG A 294 -3.51 4.83 -3.34
CA ARG A 294 -3.48 6.29 -3.29
C ARG A 294 -2.42 6.85 -2.35
N VAL A 295 -2.03 6.11 -1.33
CA VAL A 295 -1.05 6.58 -0.34
C VAL A 295 0.32 6.80 -0.98
N VAL A 296 0.75 5.86 -1.83
CA VAL A 296 2.11 5.84 -2.39
C VAL A 296 2.17 6.22 -3.86
N LEU A 297 1.05 6.14 -4.60
CA LEU A 297 0.98 6.41 -6.03
C LEU A 297 0.14 7.64 -6.39
N GLY A 298 -0.83 8.02 -5.54
CA GLY A 298 -1.71 9.16 -5.78
C GLY A 298 -0.93 10.48 -5.74
N LEU A 299 -1.11 11.30 -6.78
CA LEU A 299 -0.44 12.58 -6.93
C LEU A 299 -1.45 13.72 -6.85
N TYR A 300 -1.38 14.49 -5.78
CA TYR A 300 -2.32 15.56 -5.51
C TYR A 300 -1.60 16.86 -5.18
N PRO A 301 -2.10 18.03 -5.61
CA PRO A 301 -1.59 19.28 -5.09
C PRO A 301 -1.71 19.29 -3.56
N PRO A 302 -0.63 19.54 -2.80
CA PRO A 302 -0.68 19.48 -1.33
C PRO A 302 -1.42 20.66 -0.71
N ALA A 303 -1.70 21.70 -1.47
CA ALA A 303 -2.38 22.91 -1.02
C ALA A 303 -1.78 23.48 0.28
N SER A 304 -2.59 24.02 1.19
CA SER A 304 -2.10 24.67 2.39
C SER A 304 -1.34 23.77 3.37
N THR A 305 -1.34 22.44 3.21
CA THR A 305 -0.46 21.56 4.02
C THR A 305 1.01 21.77 3.68
N TRP A 306 1.31 22.23 2.47
CA TRP A 306 2.64 22.58 1.99
C TRP A 306 3.23 23.84 2.65
N LYS A 307 2.40 24.74 3.16
CA LYS A 307 2.86 25.99 3.78
C LYS A 307 3.86 25.77 4.90
N LEU A 308 3.81 24.63 5.57
CA LEU A 308 4.77 24.22 6.60
C LEU A 308 6.20 23.99 6.02
N ALA A 309 6.31 23.43 4.82
CA ALA A 309 7.60 23.32 4.13
C ALA A 309 8.16 24.69 3.78
N VAL A 310 7.33 25.59 3.24
CA VAL A 310 7.74 26.97 2.91
C VAL A 310 8.13 27.76 4.15
N ALA A 311 7.38 27.60 5.25
CA ALA A 311 7.69 28.23 6.54
C ALA A 311 9.03 27.72 7.10
N GLY A 312 9.23 26.38 7.12
CA GLY A 312 10.48 25.77 7.56
C GLY A 312 11.68 26.22 6.72
N ILE A 313 11.55 26.22 5.39
CA ILE A 313 12.58 26.73 4.48
C ILE A 313 12.87 28.22 4.73
N GLY A 314 11.82 29.02 4.99
CA GLY A 314 11.98 30.45 5.30
C GLY A 314 12.76 30.71 6.58
N LEU A 315 12.51 29.91 7.62
CA LEU A 315 13.24 29.97 8.89
C LEU A 315 14.69 29.46 8.73
N ASP A 316 14.89 28.32 8.10
CA ASP A 316 16.19 27.68 7.83
C ASP A 316 17.14 28.61 7.03
N LEU A 317 16.61 29.34 6.06
CA LEU A 317 17.37 30.32 5.27
C LEU A 317 17.49 31.71 5.94
N GLY A 318 16.91 31.90 7.12
CA GLY A 318 16.87 33.21 7.80
C GLY A 318 16.07 34.28 7.01
N ALA A 319 15.19 33.87 6.12
CA ALA A 319 14.35 34.78 5.34
C ALA A 319 13.27 35.46 6.20
N ILE A 320 12.88 34.84 7.32
CA ILE A 320 11.97 35.38 8.33
C ILE A 320 12.40 34.97 9.73
N THR A 321 11.87 35.67 10.73
CA THR A 321 11.85 35.25 12.13
C THR A 321 10.39 34.91 12.55
N PRO A 322 10.17 34.11 13.60
CA PRO A 322 8.82 33.71 14.04
C PRO A 322 7.85 34.87 14.28
N ASP A 323 8.34 35.97 14.87
CA ASP A 323 7.51 37.11 15.27
C ASP A 323 7.35 38.18 14.17
N GLU A 324 8.07 38.00 13.06
CA GLU A 324 8.07 38.99 12.00
C GLU A 324 6.74 39.01 11.24
N LYS A 325 6.20 40.21 11.06
CA LYS A 325 5.03 40.47 10.23
C LYS A 325 5.41 40.88 8.83
N MET A 326 4.70 40.38 7.83
CA MET A 326 4.95 40.78 6.45
C MET A 326 4.57 42.25 6.21
N PRO A 327 5.27 42.93 5.29
CA PRO A 327 5.08 44.39 5.04
C PRO A 327 3.68 44.74 4.57
N VAL A 328 3.02 43.86 3.79
CA VAL A 328 1.69 44.09 3.26
C VAL A 328 0.68 43.27 4.05
N PRO A 329 -0.34 43.93 4.68
CA PRO A 329 -1.40 43.20 5.38
C PRO A 329 -2.27 42.43 4.39
N CYS A 330 -2.84 41.31 4.85
CA CYS A 330 -3.82 40.58 4.06
C CYS A 330 -5.18 41.32 4.07
N THR A 331 -5.59 41.80 2.91
CA THR A 331 -6.91 42.43 2.66
C THR A 331 -7.72 41.59 1.65
N GLY A 332 -7.56 40.27 1.67
CA GLY A 332 -8.24 39.33 0.79
C GLY A 332 -7.48 39.03 -0.53
N SER A 333 -6.44 39.81 -0.88
CA SER A 333 -5.62 39.55 -2.06
C SER A 333 -4.26 40.24 -1.97
N TYR A 334 -3.35 39.83 -2.87
CA TYR A 334 -2.00 40.40 -3.03
C TYR A 334 -1.75 40.74 -4.51
N ALA A 335 -1.46 42.01 -4.78
CA ALA A 335 -1.13 42.48 -6.13
C ALA A 335 0.35 42.21 -6.43
N PHE A 336 0.66 41.52 -7.53
CA PHE A 336 2.01 41.27 -8.00
C PHE A 336 2.08 41.35 -9.54
N GLY A 337 2.86 42.26 -10.05
CA GLY A 337 2.90 42.58 -11.48
C GLY A 337 1.54 43.12 -11.97
N ASP A 338 1.02 42.50 -13.01
CA ASP A 338 -0.28 42.81 -13.62
C ASP A 338 -1.45 41.95 -13.10
N ARG A 339 -1.20 41.14 -12.04
CA ARG A 339 -2.17 40.18 -11.50
C ARG A 339 -2.45 40.41 -10.03
N SER A 340 -3.66 39.97 -9.59
CA SER A 340 -4.04 39.90 -8.18
C SER A 340 -4.20 38.43 -7.79
N TYR A 341 -3.51 38.03 -6.73
CA TYR A 341 -3.54 36.68 -6.16
C TYR A 341 -4.43 36.69 -4.92
N ARG A 342 -5.49 35.89 -4.92
CA ARG A 342 -6.50 35.87 -3.87
C ARG A 342 -6.00 35.15 -2.63
N CYS A 343 -6.48 35.58 -1.46
CA CYS A 343 -6.54 34.78 -0.26
C CYS A 343 -7.85 34.00 -0.25
N TRP A 344 -7.91 32.90 0.50
CA TRP A 344 -9.15 32.15 0.66
C TRP A 344 -10.23 32.95 1.40
N ASP A 345 -9.82 33.84 2.32
CA ASP A 345 -10.71 34.79 3.02
C ASP A 345 -10.72 36.14 2.27
N PRO A 346 -11.85 36.53 1.68
CA PRO A 346 -11.97 37.80 0.95
C PRO A 346 -11.90 39.05 1.85
N ASP A 347 -12.24 38.93 3.15
CA ASP A 347 -12.16 40.02 4.11
C ASP A 347 -10.73 40.23 4.62
N GLY A 348 -9.87 39.23 4.45
CA GLY A 348 -8.45 39.25 4.77
C GLY A 348 -8.17 39.04 6.26
N HIS A 349 -6.88 38.81 6.56
CA HIS A 349 -6.38 38.45 7.90
C HIS A 349 -5.58 39.58 8.58
N GLY A 350 -5.45 40.72 7.93
CA GLY A 350 -4.61 41.81 8.45
C GLY A 350 -3.11 41.46 8.49
N PHE A 351 -2.42 41.97 9.51
CA PHE A 351 -1.01 41.66 9.77
C PHE A 351 -0.89 40.39 10.62
N ASN A 352 -0.20 39.42 10.13
CA ASN A 352 0.09 38.16 10.84
C ASN A 352 1.60 38.00 11.08
N ASN A 353 1.99 37.41 12.20
CA ASN A 353 3.27 36.72 12.35
C ASN A 353 3.18 35.30 11.77
N LEU A 354 4.27 34.51 11.84
CA LEU A 354 4.31 33.18 11.24
C LEU A 354 3.24 32.24 11.80
N ALA A 355 3.12 32.14 13.13
CA ALA A 355 2.14 31.24 13.77
C ALA A 355 0.69 31.65 13.46
N GLU A 356 0.37 32.95 13.42
CA GLU A 356 -0.94 33.46 13.01
C GLU A 356 -1.21 33.17 11.53
N ALA A 357 -0.21 33.33 10.66
CA ALA A 357 -0.37 33.06 9.24
C ALA A 357 -0.61 31.58 8.94
N ILE A 358 0.01 30.65 9.68
CA ILE A 358 -0.25 29.22 9.61
C ILE A 358 -1.67 28.93 10.13
N GLY A 359 -2.03 29.48 11.30
CA GLY A 359 -3.34 29.31 11.95
C GLY A 359 -4.50 29.76 11.07
N ASN A 360 -4.39 30.94 10.49
CA ASN A 360 -5.36 31.54 9.58
C ASN A 360 -5.24 30.99 8.15
N SER A 361 -4.25 30.18 7.86
CA SER A 361 -3.95 29.72 6.49
C SER A 361 -3.79 30.88 5.48
N CYS A 362 -3.20 32.01 5.88
CA CYS A 362 -3.14 33.24 5.10
C CYS A 362 -2.27 33.12 3.85
N ASP A 363 -2.87 33.06 2.65
CA ASP A 363 -2.12 32.95 1.39
C ASP A 363 -1.25 34.18 1.14
N VAL A 364 -1.73 35.38 1.46
CA VAL A 364 -0.98 36.65 1.26
C VAL A 364 0.33 36.69 2.05
N TYR A 365 0.34 36.11 3.26
CA TYR A 365 1.59 35.97 4.01
C TYR A 365 2.58 35.07 3.26
N PHE A 366 2.12 33.91 2.79
CA PHE A 366 2.97 32.93 2.11
C PHE A 366 3.40 33.37 0.72
N TYR A 367 2.61 34.17 0.00
CA TYR A 367 3.07 34.81 -1.23
C TYR A 367 4.29 35.72 -0.97
N GLN A 368 4.22 36.55 0.06
CA GLN A 368 5.33 37.43 0.42
C GLN A 368 6.54 36.65 0.93
N LEU A 369 6.32 35.60 1.72
CA LEU A 369 7.40 34.73 2.18
C LEU A 369 8.10 34.05 1.01
N GLY A 370 7.35 33.49 0.04
CA GLY A 370 7.91 32.91 -1.15
C GLY A 370 8.78 33.88 -1.95
N LEU A 371 8.27 35.09 -2.20
CA LEU A 371 9.03 36.14 -2.88
C LEU A 371 10.32 36.51 -2.13
N ARG A 372 10.30 36.49 -0.80
CA ARG A 372 11.45 36.77 0.06
C ARG A 372 12.49 35.65 0.01
N ILE A 373 12.05 34.39 -0.01
CA ILE A 373 12.91 33.23 -0.20
C ILE A 373 13.53 33.25 -1.60
N GLY A 374 12.75 33.57 -2.63
CA GLY A 374 13.12 33.53 -4.04
C GLY A 374 12.95 32.13 -4.66
N LEU A 375 12.71 32.11 -5.98
CA LEU A 375 12.36 30.86 -6.68
C LEU A 375 13.47 29.80 -6.57
N ASP A 376 14.72 30.15 -6.92
CA ASP A 376 15.82 29.17 -6.94
C ASP A 376 16.15 28.58 -5.56
N PRO A 377 16.22 29.36 -4.46
CA PRO A 377 16.40 28.78 -3.13
C PRO A 377 15.24 27.88 -2.70
N LEU A 378 13.99 28.25 -3.02
CA LEU A 378 12.82 27.41 -2.73
C LEU A 378 12.90 26.07 -3.47
N LEU A 379 13.21 26.09 -4.77
CA LEU A 379 13.35 24.87 -5.58
C LEU A 379 14.46 23.96 -5.03
N ARG A 380 15.62 24.53 -4.76
CA ARG A 380 16.78 23.80 -4.23
C ARG A 380 16.45 23.14 -2.89
N ARG A 381 15.98 23.90 -1.89
CA ARG A 381 15.69 23.37 -0.55
C ARG A 381 14.58 22.33 -0.58
N SER A 382 13.51 22.55 -1.34
CA SER A 382 12.45 21.57 -1.52
C SER A 382 12.96 20.27 -2.16
N THR A 383 13.89 20.36 -3.11
CA THR A 383 14.54 19.19 -3.73
C THR A 383 15.44 18.44 -2.74
N GLU A 384 16.20 19.16 -1.90
CA GLU A 384 16.99 18.58 -0.81
C GLU A 384 16.10 17.87 0.22
N MET A 385 14.92 18.41 0.53
CA MET A 385 13.88 17.78 1.33
C MET A 385 13.14 16.61 0.61
N GLY A 386 13.58 16.22 -0.56
CA GLY A 386 13.12 15.04 -1.27
C GLY A 386 11.75 15.14 -1.95
N PHE A 387 11.21 16.35 -2.20
CA PHE A 387 9.91 16.52 -2.86
C PHE A 387 9.87 16.16 -4.36
N SER A 388 11.01 15.87 -4.95
CA SER A 388 11.15 15.29 -6.30
C SER A 388 11.70 13.86 -6.28
N ARG A 389 11.66 13.17 -5.13
CA ARG A 389 12.20 11.83 -4.92
C ARG A 389 11.24 10.98 -4.10
N ARG A 390 11.37 9.66 -4.20
CA ARG A 390 10.63 8.69 -3.37
C ARG A 390 11.01 8.85 -1.90
N CYS A 391 10.07 8.57 -0.99
CA CYS A 391 10.34 8.46 0.44
C CYS A 391 11.22 7.26 0.76
N GLY A 392 11.09 6.19 -0.03
CA GLY A 392 11.84 4.95 0.11
C GLY A 392 11.14 3.92 0.98
N ILE A 393 9.81 3.97 1.07
CA ILE A 393 9.02 2.94 1.76
C ILE A 393 9.28 1.56 1.13
N ASP A 394 9.30 0.55 1.95
CA ASP A 394 9.50 -0.85 1.59
C ASP A 394 8.25 -1.46 0.92
N LEU A 395 7.86 -0.89 -0.22
CA LEU A 395 6.84 -1.37 -1.14
C LEU A 395 7.39 -1.41 -2.58
N PRO A 396 6.87 -2.31 -3.43
CA PRO A 396 7.41 -2.48 -4.78
C PRO A 396 7.19 -1.27 -5.70
N GLN A 397 6.24 -0.42 -5.35
CA GLN A 397 5.89 0.76 -6.15
C GLN A 397 5.71 1.98 -5.25
N GLU A 398 6.33 3.08 -5.64
CA GLU A 398 6.18 4.39 -5.02
C GLU A 398 6.38 5.47 -6.08
N SER A 399 5.54 6.50 -6.10
CA SER A 399 5.71 7.69 -6.94
C SER A 399 6.69 8.67 -6.28
N GLN A 400 7.54 9.27 -7.09
CA GLN A 400 8.48 10.31 -6.61
C GLN A 400 7.85 11.69 -6.40
N GLY A 401 6.55 11.87 -6.74
CA GLY A 401 5.93 13.18 -6.79
C GLY A 401 6.28 13.97 -8.06
N ILE A 402 5.66 15.14 -8.19
CA ILE A 402 5.98 16.14 -9.22
C ILE A 402 6.33 17.42 -8.48
N PHE A 403 7.59 17.86 -8.62
CA PHE A 403 8.04 19.14 -8.11
C PHE A 403 9.17 19.68 -9.03
N PRO A 404 9.15 20.97 -9.39
CA PRO A 404 10.22 21.55 -10.18
C PRO A 404 11.53 21.62 -9.36
N SER A 405 12.54 20.87 -9.78
CA SER A 405 13.87 20.91 -9.15
C SER A 405 14.72 22.12 -9.58
N GLU A 406 14.40 22.67 -10.76
CA GLU A 406 15.14 23.75 -11.43
C GLU A 406 14.22 24.52 -12.39
N ARG A 407 14.66 25.70 -12.86
CA ARG A 407 13.84 26.55 -13.77
C ARG A 407 13.55 25.89 -15.11
N GLU A 408 14.47 25.07 -15.62
CA GLU A 408 14.35 24.33 -16.87
C GLU A 408 13.17 23.33 -16.86
N PHE A 409 12.63 22.99 -15.69
CA PHE A 409 11.42 22.20 -15.57
C PHE A 409 10.25 22.83 -16.36
N TRP A 410 10.06 24.15 -16.26
CA TRP A 410 8.99 24.85 -16.97
C TRP A 410 9.21 24.84 -18.49
N GLU A 411 10.46 25.00 -18.95
CA GLU A 411 10.77 24.93 -20.37
C GLU A 411 10.48 23.53 -20.93
N ARG A 412 10.90 22.48 -20.23
CA ARG A 412 10.66 21.08 -20.62
C ARG A 412 9.18 20.69 -20.55
N ARG A 413 8.45 21.15 -19.55
CA ARG A 413 7.08 20.72 -19.27
C ARG A 413 6.02 21.58 -19.93
N PHE A 414 6.24 22.88 -20.02
CA PHE A 414 5.26 23.88 -20.43
C PHE A 414 5.72 24.77 -21.59
N GLY A 415 6.98 24.70 -22.00
CA GLY A 415 7.51 25.43 -23.17
C GLY A 415 7.77 26.93 -22.92
N TYR A 416 7.93 27.36 -21.66
CA TYR A 416 8.26 28.75 -21.33
C TYR A 416 9.26 28.85 -20.18
N THR A 417 10.03 29.95 -20.14
CA THR A 417 10.93 30.26 -19.03
C THR A 417 10.15 30.84 -17.85
N PRO A 418 10.27 30.29 -16.63
CA PRO A 418 9.51 30.75 -15.47
C PRO A 418 9.89 32.19 -15.07
N ARG A 419 8.87 32.95 -14.69
CA ARG A 419 9.05 34.29 -14.10
C ARG A 419 9.00 34.18 -12.58
N GLU A 420 9.40 35.24 -11.88
CA GLU A 420 9.33 35.28 -10.41
C GLU A 420 7.94 35.00 -9.85
N GLY A 421 6.88 35.37 -10.58
CA GLY A 421 5.50 35.11 -10.17
C GLY A 421 5.12 33.64 -10.06
N GLU A 422 5.89 32.69 -10.63
CA GLU A 422 5.67 31.25 -10.48
C GLU A 422 5.85 30.78 -9.01
N ILE A 423 6.58 31.55 -8.20
CA ILE A 423 6.76 31.22 -6.78
C ILE A 423 5.47 31.38 -5.97
N LEU A 424 4.56 32.28 -6.37
CA LEU A 424 3.34 32.58 -5.61
C LEU A 424 2.45 31.33 -5.47
N PRO A 425 2.01 30.67 -6.55
CA PRO A 425 1.26 29.42 -6.42
C PRO A 425 2.08 28.31 -5.74
N LEU A 426 3.38 28.20 -6.00
CA LEU A 426 4.24 27.22 -5.32
C LEU A 426 4.28 27.42 -3.81
N SER A 427 4.27 28.67 -3.32
CA SER A 427 4.33 28.98 -1.88
C SER A 427 3.10 28.52 -1.09
N ILE A 428 1.99 28.27 -1.77
CA ILE A 428 0.75 27.80 -1.16
C ILE A 428 0.41 26.35 -1.54
N GLY A 429 1.35 25.62 -2.15
CA GLY A 429 1.18 24.21 -2.52
C GLY A 429 0.30 23.97 -3.74
N GLN A 430 0.29 24.94 -4.65
CA GLN A 430 -0.38 24.89 -5.95
C GLN A 430 0.64 24.99 -7.09
N GLY A 431 0.18 25.05 -8.34
CA GLY A 431 1.06 25.07 -9.50
C GLY A 431 1.66 23.69 -9.79
N PRO A 432 2.90 23.58 -10.30
CA PRO A 432 3.52 22.31 -10.65
C PRO A 432 4.07 21.55 -9.42
N ASN A 433 3.24 21.43 -8.39
CA ASN A 433 3.53 20.70 -7.16
C ASN A 433 2.42 19.68 -6.93
N SER A 434 2.75 18.38 -7.09
CA SER A 434 1.85 17.28 -6.76
C SER A 434 2.61 16.22 -5.97
N GLN A 435 2.11 15.90 -4.79
CA GLN A 435 2.76 15.03 -3.82
C GLN A 435 1.88 13.85 -3.45
N THR A 436 2.52 12.76 -3.04
CA THR A 436 1.80 11.63 -2.45
C THR A 436 1.41 11.94 -1.00
N PRO A 437 0.34 11.32 -0.47
CA PRO A 437 0.02 11.38 0.96
C PRO A 437 1.19 10.95 1.85
N LEU A 438 1.94 9.95 1.42
CA LEU A 438 3.15 9.49 2.12
C LEU A 438 4.22 10.59 2.21
N LYS A 439 4.46 11.35 1.13
CA LYS A 439 5.43 12.47 1.13
C LYS A 439 5.02 13.58 2.09
N ILE A 440 3.74 13.91 2.13
CA ILE A 440 3.21 14.89 3.10
C ILE A 440 3.32 14.34 4.52
N ALA A 441 3.05 13.04 4.73
CA ALA A 441 3.23 12.43 6.05
C ALA A 441 4.69 12.47 6.52
N GLN A 442 5.67 12.26 5.63
CA GLN A 442 7.09 12.40 5.93
C GLN A 442 7.46 13.84 6.35
N LEU A 443 6.87 14.87 5.73
CA LEU A 443 7.03 16.27 6.16
C LEU A 443 6.52 16.48 7.60
N TYR A 444 5.31 16.00 7.89
CA TYR A 444 4.71 16.15 9.22
C TYR A 444 5.40 15.28 10.27
N LEU A 445 6.00 14.16 9.86
CA LEU A 445 6.86 13.35 10.72
C LEU A 445 8.11 14.14 11.17
N ALA A 446 8.76 14.88 10.27
CA ALA A 446 9.86 15.77 10.63
C ALA A 446 9.42 16.87 11.61
N LEU A 447 8.22 17.46 11.41
CA LEU A 447 7.67 18.47 12.33
C LEU A 447 7.28 17.89 13.70
N ALA A 448 6.92 16.61 13.78
CA ALA A 448 6.64 15.91 15.03
C ALA A 448 7.92 15.58 15.82
N ARG A 449 9.05 15.51 15.14
CA ARG A 449 10.40 15.22 15.68
C ARG A 449 11.20 16.52 15.85
N ASP A 450 12.46 16.42 15.64
CA ASP A 450 13.47 17.49 15.72
C ASP A 450 13.78 18.16 14.36
N GLY A 451 12.94 17.97 13.37
CA GLY A 451 13.16 18.40 11.99
C GLY A 451 13.71 17.30 11.07
N THR A 452 14.08 16.13 11.63
CA THR A 452 14.55 15.00 10.83
C THR A 452 13.40 14.18 10.26
N ALA A 453 13.56 13.75 9.01
CA ALA A 453 12.57 12.96 8.28
C ALA A 453 13.12 11.56 8.01
N PRO A 454 12.78 10.56 8.84
CA PRO A 454 13.18 9.19 8.58
C PRO A 454 12.44 8.58 7.38
N THR A 455 12.97 7.48 6.87
CA THR A 455 12.28 6.63 5.89
C THR A 455 11.06 6.00 6.58
N PRO A 456 9.84 6.17 6.04
CA PRO A 456 8.70 5.39 6.50
C PRO A 456 8.90 3.90 6.19
N VAL A 457 8.73 3.01 7.17
CA VAL A 457 9.00 1.58 7.01
C VAL A 457 7.81 0.73 7.46
N LEU A 458 7.50 -0.32 6.68
CA LEU A 458 6.48 -1.32 6.99
C LEU A 458 7.06 -2.46 7.82
N ALA A 459 8.20 -3.04 7.40
CA ALA A 459 8.82 -4.14 8.13
C ALA A 459 9.56 -3.61 9.37
N ARG A 460 9.35 -4.32 10.50
CA ARG A 460 9.84 -3.87 11.81
C ARG A 460 11.35 -3.95 11.99
N ASP A 461 11.99 -4.91 11.31
CA ASP A 461 13.41 -5.22 11.51
C ASP A 461 14.32 -4.47 10.51
N LEU A 462 13.75 -3.52 9.75
CA LEU A 462 14.55 -2.68 8.87
C LEU A 462 15.25 -1.56 9.64
N GLU A 463 16.50 -1.30 9.26
CA GLU A 463 17.25 -0.16 9.75
C GLU A 463 16.65 1.14 9.18
N ILE A 464 16.37 2.09 10.06
CA ILE A 464 15.71 3.35 9.71
C ILE A 464 16.77 4.39 9.42
N GLU A 465 16.72 4.98 8.22
CA GLU A 465 17.62 6.02 7.79
C GLU A 465 16.90 7.37 7.72
N ASP A 466 17.52 8.42 8.24
CA ASP A 466 17.06 9.79 7.99
C ASP A 466 17.33 10.19 6.53
N ARG A 467 16.28 10.64 5.84
CA ARG A 467 16.37 11.00 4.41
C ARG A 467 16.76 12.44 4.18
N TRP A 468 16.32 13.33 5.06
CA TRP A 468 16.60 14.75 5.03
C TRP A 468 16.28 15.38 6.39
N ALA A 469 16.76 16.60 6.60
CA ALA A 469 16.44 17.37 7.79
C ALA A 469 16.21 18.85 7.43
N LEU A 470 15.36 19.50 8.24
CA LEU A 470 15.30 20.95 8.38
C LEU A 470 16.24 21.32 9.52
N ASP A 471 17.24 22.15 9.25
CA ASP A 471 18.18 22.63 10.26
C ASP A 471 17.55 23.81 11.03
N LEU A 472 16.62 23.47 11.92
CA LEU A 472 15.86 24.44 12.71
C LEU A 472 16.24 24.30 14.19
N ASP A 473 16.46 25.42 14.83
CA ASP A 473 16.57 25.44 16.28
C ASP A 473 15.21 25.12 16.97
N PRO A 474 15.22 24.80 18.28
CA PRO A 474 14.00 24.46 19.02
C PRO A 474 12.92 25.56 18.99
N ASP A 475 13.29 26.83 18.99
CA ASP A 475 12.37 27.95 18.99
C ASP A 475 11.66 28.07 17.63
N HIS A 476 12.37 27.84 16.54
CA HIS A 476 11.80 27.78 15.20
C HIS A 476 10.84 26.59 15.04
N MET A 477 11.21 25.42 15.53
CA MET A 477 10.34 24.25 15.53
C MET A 477 9.07 24.49 16.34
N GLU A 478 9.19 25.10 17.53
CA GLU A 478 8.01 25.43 18.34
C GLU A 478 7.11 26.48 17.69
N ALA A 479 7.68 27.46 16.97
CA ALA A 479 6.87 28.43 16.22
C ALA A 479 6.03 27.76 15.11
N LEU A 480 6.57 26.75 14.42
CA LEU A 480 5.81 25.96 13.44
C LEU A 480 4.68 25.16 14.13
N ARG A 481 4.98 24.50 15.25
CA ARG A 481 3.99 23.75 16.04
C ARG A 481 2.92 24.65 16.62
N GLU A 482 3.29 25.84 17.12
CA GLU A 482 2.31 26.84 17.58
C GLU A 482 1.37 27.27 16.47
N GLY A 483 1.88 27.45 15.25
CA GLY A 483 1.05 27.69 14.07
C GLY A 483 0.06 26.55 13.81
N LEU A 484 0.50 25.29 13.89
CA LEU A 484 -0.37 24.12 13.75
C LEU A 484 -1.40 24.03 14.88
N ARG A 485 -1.02 24.38 16.12
CA ARG A 485 -1.91 24.43 17.29
C ARG A 485 -3.03 25.48 17.08
N LYS A 486 -2.71 26.64 16.52
CA LYS A 486 -3.70 27.68 16.19
C LYS A 486 -4.77 27.22 15.18
N VAL A 487 -4.41 26.31 14.24
CA VAL A 487 -5.38 25.73 13.28
C VAL A 487 -6.48 24.93 14.01
N THR A 488 -6.12 24.23 15.08
CA THR A 488 -7.00 23.33 15.83
C THR A 488 -7.56 23.95 17.12
N ALA A 489 -7.06 25.12 17.52
CA ALA A 489 -7.57 25.90 18.66
C ALA A 489 -8.94 26.54 18.34
N PRO A 490 -9.70 26.97 19.36
CA PRO A 490 -10.92 27.76 19.18
C PRO A 490 -10.71 28.96 18.25
N GLY A 491 -11.54 29.07 17.23
CA GLY A 491 -11.41 30.07 16.16
C GLY A 491 -10.48 29.67 15.01
N GLY A 492 -9.73 28.58 15.13
CA GLY A 492 -8.92 28.02 14.05
C GLY A 492 -9.75 27.28 13.01
N THR A 493 -9.17 27.07 11.83
CA THR A 493 -9.86 26.54 10.66
C THR A 493 -10.35 25.09 10.80
N ALA A 494 -9.84 24.31 11.79
CA ALA A 494 -10.21 22.90 11.98
C ALA A 494 -10.70 22.55 13.39
N HIS A 495 -10.92 23.54 14.26
CA HIS A 495 -11.23 23.31 15.67
C HIS A 495 -12.30 22.24 15.92
N PHE A 496 -13.47 22.39 15.29
CA PHE A 496 -14.61 21.50 15.54
C PHE A 496 -14.38 20.06 15.07
N GLY A 497 -13.58 19.86 14.02
CA GLY A 497 -13.25 18.54 13.50
C GLY A 497 -12.15 17.82 14.30
N THR A 498 -11.36 18.56 15.09
CA THR A 498 -10.14 18.05 15.74
C THR A 498 -10.14 18.11 17.27
N ALA A 499 -11.18 18.71 17.89
CA ALA A 499 -11.27 18.76 19.34
C ALA A 499 -11.47 17.35 19.93
N LEU A 500 -10.51 16.90 20.75
CA LEU A 500 -10.49 15.61 21.43
C LEU A 500 -10.44 15.79 22.95
N GLU A 501 -10.99 14.82 23.70
CA GLU A 501 -11.04 14.86 25.16
C GLU A 501 -9.66 14.74 25.81
N HIS A 502 -8.85 13.80 25.35
CA HIS A 502 -7.61 13.41 26.01
C HIS A 502 -6.34 13.92 25.33
N TRP A 503 -6.44 14.37 24.08
CA TRP A 503 -5.29 14.65 23.25
C TRP A 503 -5.33 16.05 22.66
N GLU A 504 -4.16 16.63 22.47
CA GLU A 504 -3.95 17.79 21.64
C GLU A 504 -3.71 17.35 20.19
N VAL A 505 -4.34 18.03 19.24
CA VAL A 505 -4.09 17.85 17.81
C VAL A 505 -3.42 19.10 17.26
N LEU A 506 -2.30 18.93 16.59
CA LEU A 506 -1.59 19.95 15.83
C LEU A 506 -1.68 19.58 14.35
N GLY A 507 -2.27 20.43 13.52
CA GLY A 507 -2.45 20.05 12.14
C GLY A 507 -2.81 21.20 11.21
N LYS A 508 -2.92 20.89 9.93
CA LYS A 508 -3.21 21.85 8.87
C LYS A 508 -4.23 21.29 7.90
N THR A 509 -5.24 22.09 7.64
CA THR A 509 -6.20 21.87 6.55
C THR A 509 -5.59 22.21 5.21
N GLY A 510 -6.04 21.52 4.16
CA GLY A 510 -5.79 21.87 2.78
C GLY A 510 -7.03 21.68 1.92
N THR A 511 -7.23 22.58 0.99
CA THR A 511 -8.25 22.49 -0.06
C THR A 511 -7.51 22.60 -1.38
N ALA A 512 -7.37 21.46 -2.07
CA ALA A 512 -6.53 21.35 -3.25
C ALA A 512 -7.38 21.52 -4.51
N GLU A 513 -7.21 22.64 -5.19
CA GLU A 513 -7.82 22.87 -6.49
C GLU A 513 -7.14 22.00 -7.57
N HIS A 514 -7.90 21.53 -8.51
CA HIS A 514 -7.45 20.79 -9.69
C HIS A 514 -8.21 21.26 -10.94
N GLY A 515 -7.82 20.81 -12.14
CA GLY A 515 -8.39 21.31 -13.38
C GLY A 515 -9.92 21.25 -13.46
N LEU A 516 -10.55 20.19 -12.91
CA LEU A 516 -12.02 20.06 -12.90
C LEU A 516 -12.66 20.99 -11.86
N SER A 517 -12.06 21.20 -10.69
CA SER A 517 -12.60 22.11 -9.68
C SER A 517 -12.47 23.58 -10.12
N GLN A 518 -11.36 23.94 -10.78
CA GLN A 518 -11.18 25.26 -11.38
C GLN A 518 -12.18 25.55 -12.50
N ALA A 519 -12.63 24.49 -13.19
CA ALA A 519 -13.69 24.58 -14.20
C ALA A 519 -15.12 24.52 -13.60
N GLY A 520 -15.27 24.34 -12.29
CA GLY A 520 -16.57 24.18 -11.62
C GLY A 520 -17.29 22.86 -11.93
N LEU A 521 -16.54 21.83 -12.36
CA LEU A 521 -17.06 20.51 -12.75
C LEU A 521 -16.97 19.47 -11.64
N ALA A 522 -16.15 19.70 -10.61
CA ALA A 522 -16.01 18.82 -9.45
C ALA A 522 -15.56 19.65 -8.23
N GLU A 523 -15.75 19.09 -7.03
CA GLU A 523 -15.27 19.69 -5.79
C GLU A 523 -13.74 19.56 -5.67
N PRO A 524 -13.07 20.45 -4.91
CA PRO A 524 -11.66 20.34 -4.57
C PRO A 524 -11.37 19.08 -3.74
N HIS A 525 -10.11 18.62 -3.73
CA HIS A 525 -9.68 17.58 -2.81
C HIS A 525 -9.50 18.13 -1.40
N ALA A 526 -9.97 17.38 -0.40
CA ALA A 526 -9.89 17.74 1.00
C ALA A 526 -8.68 17.08 1.67
N TRP A 527 -7.79 17.89 2.25
CA TRP A 527 -6.64 17.44 3.02
C TRP A 527 -6.73 17.80 4.49
N PHE A 528 -6.20 16.89 5.32
CA PHE A 528 -5.75 17.24 6.66
C PHE A 528 -4.45 16.48 6.96
N ALA A 529 -3.42 17.22 7.37
CA ALA A 529 -2.16 16.65 7.80
C ALA A 529 -1.83 17.14 9.20
N GLY A 530 -1.49 16.23 10.11
CA GLY A 530 -1.25 16.61 11.49
C GLY A 530 -0.68 15.50 12.35
N MET A 531 -0.52 15.84 13.63
CA MET A 531 0.00 14.98 14.67
C MET A 531 -0.86 15.12 15.93
N ALA A 532 -0.87 14.12 16.79
CA ALA A 532 -1.60 14.14 18.05
C ALA A 532 -0.79 13.49 19.18
N GLY A 533 -1.02 13.97 20.40
CA GLY A 533 -0.39 13.45 21.61
C GLY A 533 -0.97 14.06 22.88
N PRO A 534 -0.38 13.81 24.04
CA PRO A 534 -0.78 14.44 25.31
C PRO A 534 -0.67 15.96 25.23
N PHE A 535 -1.57 16.68 25.90
CA PHE A 535 -1.51 18.13 25.98
C PHE A 535 -0.17 18.62 26.49
N GLY A 536 0.52 19.46 25.70
CA GLY A 536 1.86 19.97 26.01
C GLY A 536 2.97 18.91 25.99
N GLY A 537 2.69 17.70 25.52
CA GLY A 537 3.65 16.61 25.37
C GLY A 537 4.11 16.40 23.94
N SER A 538 4.97 15.38 23.74
CA SER A 538 5.41 14.98 22.41
C SER A 538 4.28 14.26 21.65
N PRO A 539 4.17 14.46 20.34
CA PRO A 539 3.23 13.71 19.51
C PRO A 539 3.48 12.20 19.57
N GLY A 540 2.42 11.43 19.67
CA GLY A 540 2.48 9.96 19.68
C GLY A 540 2.03 9.30 18.38
N ILE A 541 1.53 10.10 17.43
CA ILE A 541 1.12 9.66 16.10
C ILE A 541 1.10 10.85 15.12
N VAL A 542 1.49 10.60 13.89
CA VAL A 542 1.31 11.50 12.74
C VAL A 542 0.29 10.88 11.80
N VAL A 543 -0.72 11.64 11.37
CA VAL A 543 -1.75 11.14 10.44
C VAL A 543 -1.98 12.15 9.34
N VAL A 544 -2.01 11.66 8.10
CA VAL A 544 -2.38 12.46 6.93
C VAL A 544 -3.55 11.80 6.21
N VAL A 545 -4.54 12.62 5.92
CA VAL A 545 -5.78 12.22 5.25
C VAL A 545 -5.96 13.04 3.99
N ILE A 546 -6.29 12.37 2.90
CA ILE A 546 -6.83 12.99 1.69
C ILE A 546 -8.16 12.34 1.34
N VAL A 547 -9.14 13.18 0.96
CA VAL A 547 -10.42 12.73 0.41
C VAL A 547 -10.58 13.40 -0.95
N GLU A 548 -10.63 12.58 -2.00
CA GLU A 548 -10.84 13.06 -3.36
C GLU A 548 -12.25 13.68 -3.47
N TYR A 549 -12.33 14.88 -4.05
CA TYR A 549 -13.59 15.63 -4.21
C TYR A 549 -14.35 15.84 -2.89
N GLY A 550 -13.63 15.95 -1.78
CA GLY A 550 -14.20 16.04 -0.44
C GLY A 550 -14.55 17.46 -0.02
N GLU A 551 -14.46 18.46 -0.90
CA GLU A 551 -14.80 19.87 -0.70
C GLU A 551 -13.94 20.55 0.38
N SER A 552 -14.07 20.15 1.65
CA SER A 552 -13.47 20.83 2.80
C SER A 552 -12.59 19.95 3.66
N GLY A 553 -11.32 20.32 3.80
CA GLY A 553 -10.37 19.64 4.70
C GLY A 553 -10.81 19.66 6.16
N SER A 554 -11.45 20.74 6.63
CA SER A 554 -11.92 20.86 8.01
C SER A 554 -13.17 20.02 8.30
N ALA A 555 -14.06 19.87 7.31
CA ALA A 555 -15.34 19.19 7.50
C ALA A 555 -15.23 17.65 7.37
N ILE A 556 -14.32 17.15 6.52
CA ILE A 556 -14.25 15.72 6.24
C ILE A 556 -12.90 15.08 6.61
N ALA A 557 -11.78 15.68 6.21
CA ALA A 557 -10.46 15.06 6.45
C ALA A 557 -10.00 15.21 7.91
N ALA A 558 -10.27 16.35 8.55
CA ALA A 558 -9.89 16.61 9.93
C ALA A 558 -10.57 15.66 10.94
N PRO A 559 -11.89 15.38 10.89
CA PRO A 559 -12.51 14.39 11.76
C PRO A 559 -11.96 12.97 11.57
N ILE A 560 -11.66 12.57 10.35
CA ILE A 560 -11.05 11.25 10.07
C ILE A 560 -9.69 11.15 10.74
N MET A 561 -8.84 12.18 10.59
CA MET A 561 -7.54 12.25 11.27
C MET A 561 -7.69 12.19 12.79
N ALA A 562 -8.54 13.03 13.36
CA ALA A 562 -8.71 13.11 14.81
C ALA A 562 -9.20 11.79 15.41
N LYS A 563 -10.21 11.16 14.79
CA LYS A 563 -10.73 9.84 15.20
C LYS A 563 -9.68 8.74 15.08
N THR A 564 -8.86 8.79 14.02
CA THR A 564 -7.75 7.84 13.82
C THR A 564 -6.73 7.97 14.96
N ALA A 565 -6.32 9.20 15.27
CA ALA A 565 -5.37 9.48 16.34
C ALA A 565 -5.93 9.13 17.71
N ASP A 566 -7.18 9.51 18.03
CA ASP A 566 -7.82 9.21 19.31
C ASP A 566 -7.93 7.71 19.54
N TYR A 567 -8.36 6.94 18.52
CA TYR A 567 -8.46 5.48 18.62
C TYR A 567 -7.10 4.84 18.95
N TYR A 568 -6.05 5.22 18.23
CA TYR A 568 -4.71 4.68 18.46
C TYR A 568 -4.15 5.05 19.83
N LEU A 569 -4.23 6.33 20.19
CA LEU A 569 -3.67 6.82 21.46
C LEU A 569 -4.44 6.28 22.67
N ARG A 570 -5.77 6.16 22.61
CA ARG A 570 -6.55 5.50 23.66
C ARG A 570 -6.08 4.08 23.91
N ARG A 571 -5.89 3.29 22.85
CA ARG A 571 -5.37 1.92 22.98
C ARG A 571 -3.96 1.90 23.53
N LYS A 572 -3.06 2.76 23.05
CA LYS A 572 -1.68 2.88 23.54
C LYS A 572 -1.63 3.21 25.05
N HIS A 573 -2.60 3.96 25.54
CA HIS A 573 -2.67 4.40 26.95
C HIS A 573 -3.71 3.65 27.80
N GLY A 574 -4.34 2.60 27.30
CA GLY A 574 -5.31 1.78 28.02
C GLY A 574 -6.64 2.49 28.32
N ILE A 575 -7.03 3.48 27.52
CA ILE A 575 -8.30 4.19 27.64
C ILE A 575 -9.34 3.47 26.77
N PRO A 576 -10.60 3.30 27.21
CA PRO A 576 -11.65 2.69 26.39
C PRO A 576 -11.85 3.39 25.05
N THR A 577 -12.12 2.62 24.00
CA THR A 577 -12.26 3.10 22.61
C THR A 577 -13.70 3.21 22.13
N ASP A 578 -14.68 2.82 22.93
CA ASP A 578 -16.11 2.83 22.63
C ASP A 578 -16.72 4.24 22.52
N SER A 579 -16.02 5.25 23.00
CA SER A 579 -16.42 6.65 22.98
C SER A 579 -15.57 7.54 22.08
N VAL A 580 -14.93 6.96 21.04
CA VAL A 580 -14.14 7.73 20.07
C VAL A 580 -15.06 8.58 19.18
N GLN A 581 -15.14 9.84 19.48
CA GLN A 581 -15.94 10.82 18.76
C GLN A 581 -15.26 12.19 18.78
N THR A 582 -15.46 12.97 17.71
CA THR A 582 -15.07 14.39 17.67
C THR A 582 -16.21 15.28 18.21
N TYR A 583 -15.90 16.53 18.53
CA TYR A 583 -16.93 17.50 18.91
C TYR A 583 -18.06 17.63 17.88
N LEU A 584 -17.72 17.57 16.60
CA LEU A 584 -18.70 17.68 15.51
C LEU A 584 -19.77 16.56 15.58
N ASP A 585 -19.37 15.33 15.91
CA ASP A 585 -20.30 14.22 16.08
C ASP A 585 -21.27 14.46 17.24
N HIS A 586 -20.76 14.98 18.37
CA HIS A 586 -21.60 15.30 19.52
C HIS A 586 -22.64 16.37 19.21
N VAL A 587 -22.25 17.42 18.46
CA VAL A 587 -23.20 18.48 18.05
C VAL A 587 -24.30 17.92 17.15
N GLN A 588 -23.98 16.94 16.30
CA GLN A 588 -24.96 16.33 15.40
C GLN A 588 -25.86 15.28 16.07
N ILE A 589 -25.36 14.61 17.12
CA ILE A 589 -26.03 13.44 17.71
C ILE A 589 -26.67 13.77 19.08
N GLY A 590 -26.18 14.78 19.81
CA GLY A 590 -26.66 15.05 21.17
C GLY A 590 -26.05 16.29 21.82
N PRO A 591 -26.20 16.46 23.14
CA PRO A 591 -25.71 17.63 23.86
C PRO A 591 -24.17 17.71 23.81
N VAL A 592 -23.67 18.94 23.79
CA VAL A 592 -22.23 19.23 23.84
C VAL A 592 -21.59 18.52 25.06
N PRO A 593 -20.49 17.77 24.88
CA PRO A 593 -19.86 17.03 25.99
C PRO A 593 -19.43 17.94 27.14
N THR A 594 -19.51 17.43 28.38
CA THR A 594 -19.11 18.16 29.58
C THR A 594 -17.65 18.62 29.51
N TRP A 595 -16.74 17.71 29.09
CA TRP A 595 -15.31 18.03 28.94
C TRP A 595 -15.05 19.20 27.99
N TYR A 596 -15.86 19.33 26.90
CA TYR A 596 -15.72 20.41 25.96
C TYR A 596 -16.21 21.74 26.56
N GLN A 597 -17.34 21.69 27.28
CA GLN A 597 -17.88 22.88 27.94
C GLN A 597 -16.93 23.43 29.03
N GLU A 598 -16.28 22.53 29.77
CA GLU A 598 -15.29 22.88 30.81
C GLU A 598 -13.99 23.44 30.21
N ARG A 599 -13.55 22.90 29.09
CA ARG A 599 -12.30 23.32 28.43
C ARG A 599 -12.45 24.60 27.63
N TYR A 600 -13.60 24.79 26.98
CA TYR A 600 -13.85 25.90 26.07
C TYR A 600 -15.08 26.74 26.44
N PRO A 601 -15.16 27.32 27.65
CA PRO A 601 -16.35 28.02 28.12
C PRO A 601 -16.66 29.27 27.27
N ALA A 602 -15.64 29.93 26.72
CA ALA A 602 -15.83 31.11 25.86
C ALA A 602 -16.50 30.76 24.53
N VAL A 603 -16.15 29.58 23.93
CA VAL A 603 -16.80 29.10 22.70
C VAL A 603 -18.26 28.81 22.97
N ILE A 604 -18.59 28.14 24.07
CA ILE A 604 -19.96 27.83 24.46
C ILE A 604 -20.77 29.12 24.72
N ALA A 605 -20.16 30.12 25.35
CA ALA A 605 -20.83 31.41 25.56
C ALA A 605 -21.14 32.13 24.25
N ALA A 606 -20.27 32.05 23.25
CA ALA A 606 -20.49 32.65 21.93
C ALA A 606 -21.52 31.89 21.06
N MET A 607 -21.82 30.62 21.38
CA MET A 607 -22.82 29.79 20.68
C MET A 607 -24.25 29.95 21.23
N ARG A 608 -24.39 30.50 22.43
CA ARG A 608 -25.68 30.83 23.07
C ARG A 608 -26.13 32.25 22.72
#